data_12b84a25759c2a167c333dac4887350f
#
_entry.id   12b84a25759c2a167c333dac4887350f
#
_cell.length_a   1.000
_cell.length_b   1.000
_cell.length_c   1.000
_cell.angle_alpha   90.00
_cell.angle_beta   90.00
_cell.angle_gamma   90.00
#
_symmetry.space_group_name_H-M   'P 1'
#
loop_
_entity.id
_entity.type
_entity.pdbx_description
1 polymer ?
#
loop_
_entity_poly.entity_id
_entity_poly.type
_entity_poly.pdbx_seq_one_letter_code
_entity_poly.pdbx_strand_id
1 'polypeptide(L)'
;MAWLLLIPVILFASLAALWLVGERGHVILPSTRAGAAERAGGRTRRRRSYLKKLHGYVYGRWPYQYVSILVNFLLPRMTDPRLKDWWADRYHGKVLPTELARRIITLEHEIKRTDLERIIPYPLARDIVLKGPPGVTLLECPCRHARENPCGPTDVCMIVGDGSFTLEHHPQRSRTATQEEALAILEAERERGHVHTAYFKDACGDRFYAICNCCKCCCGGLEAMVKHGVPMVASSGYVAEVDESACIACADCEAACPFEAITVNGGSQVSWET
;
A
#
# COMPACT_ATOMS: atom_id res chain seq x y z
N MET A 1 -4.35 -46.51 11.36
CA MET A 1 -4.59 -45.33 10.51
C MET A 1 -4.83 -44.01 11.29
N ALA A 2 -5.52 -44.01 12.44
CA ALA A 2 -5.74 -42.79 13.24
C ALA A 2 -4.46 -42.08 13.72
N TRP A 3 -3.41 -42.82 14.05
CA TRP A 3 -2.13 -42.29 14.51
C TRP A 3 -1.38 -41.47 13.44
N LEU A 4 -1.55 -41.76 12.16
CA LEU A 4 -0.93 -41.01 11.07
C LEU A 4 -1.51 -39.59 10.90
N LEU A 5 -2.74 -39.36 11.35
CA LEU A 5 -3.37 -38.03 11.37
C LEU A 5 -3.04 -37.24 12.63
N LEU A 6 -2.71 -37.92 13.75
CA LEU A 6 -2.35 -37.26 15.01
C LEU A 6 -0.97 -36.61 14.96
N ILE A 7 0.00 -37.18 14.26
CA ILE A 7 1.36 -36.63 14.15
C ILE A 7 1.36 -35.22 13.55
N PRO A 8 0.76 -34.97 12.37
CA PRO A 8 0.72 -33.62 11.81
C PRO A 8 -0.06 -32.62 12.66
N VAL A 9 -1.12 -33.06 13.37
CA VAL A 9 -1.87 -32.19 14.28
C VAL A 9 -1.02 -31.78 15.49
N ILE A 10 -0.32 -32.72 16.12
CA ILE A 10 0.58 -32.43 17.25
C ILE A 10 1.73 -31.54 16.79
N LEU A 11 2.32 -31.80 15.63
CA LEU A 11 3.39 -30.97 15.08
C LEU A 11 2.91 -29.56 14.82
N PHE A 12 1.73 -29.39 14.19
CA PHE A 12 1.13 -28.09 13.94
C PHE A 12 0.82 -27.34 15.25
N ALA A 13 0.23 -28.02 16.24
CA ALA A 13 -0.06 -27.43 17.54
C ALA A 13 1.22 -27.01 18.29
N SER A 14 2.28 -27.81 18.22
CA SER A 14 3.58 -27.48 18.82
C SER A 14 4.24 -26.29 18.14
N LEU A 15 4.23 -26.24 16.81
CA LEU A 15 4.74 -25.10 16.04
C LEU A 15 3.93 -23.83 16.32
N ALA A 16 2.61 -23.94 16.39
CA ALA A 16 1.74 -22.81 16.72
C ALA A 16 2.00 -22.29 18.14
N ALA A 17 2.21 -23.19 19.10
CA ALA A 17 2.55 -22.82 20.48
C ALA A 17 3.92 -22.13 20.56
N LEU A 18 4.94 -22.66 19.89
CA LEU A 18 6.26 -22.03 19.81
C LEU A 18 6.19 -20.64 19.15
N TRP A 19 5.43 -20.53 18.07
CA TRP A 19 5.20 -19.25 17.39
C TRP A 19 4.51 -18.24 18.31
N LEU A 20 3.45 -18.63 19.02
CA LEU A 20 2.74 -17.77 19.96
C LEU A 20 3.64 -17.31 21.12
N VAL A 21 4.50 -18.19 21.63
CA VAL A 21 5.49 -17.82 22.64
C VAL A 21 6.48 -16.79 22.11
N GLY A 22 6.96 -16.97 20.88
CA GLY A 22 7.85 -16.01 20.22
C GLY A 22 7.20 -14.65 19.96
N GLU A 23 5.91 -14.63 19.64
CA GLU A 23 5.17 -13.38 19.36
C GLU A 23 4.72 -12.62 20.61
N ARG A 24 4.83 -13.20 21.81
CA ARG A 24 4.39 -12.52 23.05
C ARG A 24 5.02 -11.14 23.23
N GLY A 25 6.31 -11.00 22.91
CA GLY A 25 7.03 -9.72 22.97
C GLY A 25 6.43 -8.65 22.06
N HIS A 26 5.95 -9.02 20.90
CA HIS A 26 5.36 -8.10 19.91
C HIS A 26 3.90 -7.75 20.20
N VAL A 27 3.13 -8.71 20.68
CA VAL A 27 1.71 -8.50 21.03
C VAL A 27 1.53 -7.53 22.20
N ILE A 28 2.50 -7.46 23.11
CA ILE A 28 2.46 -6.59 24.29
C ILE A 28 3.04 -5.18 24.05
N LEU A 29 3.56 -4.88 22.84
CA LEU A 29 4.09 -3.56 22.52
C LEU A 29 3.02 -2.46 22.70
N PRO A 30 3.42 -1.24 23.14
CA PRO A 30 2.48 -0.14 23.40
C PRO A 30 1.56 0.18 22.24
N SER A 31 2.07 0.22 21.00
CA SER A 31 1.27 0.49 19.80
C SER A 31 0.23 -0.59 19.51
N THR A 32 0.60 -1.88 19.70
CA THR A 32 -0.32 -3.00 19.52
C THR A 32 -1.45 -2.94 20.56
N ARG A 33 -1.12 -2.59 21.81
CA ARG A 33 -2.09 -2.44 22.91
C ARG A 33 -2.99 -1.23 22.70
N ALA A 34 -2.44 -0.07 22.31
CA ALA A 34 -3.22 1.13 22.02
C ALA A 34 -4.19 0.92 20.86
N GLY A 35 -3.74 0.34 19.77
CA GLY A 35 -4.59 -0.02 18.64
C GLY A 35 -5.67 -1.06 18.96
N ALA A 36 -5.46 -1.91 19.95
CA ALA A 36 -6.49 -2.81 20.46
C ALA A 36 -7.52 -2.09 21.32
N ALA A 37 -7.09 -1.13 22.16
CA ALA A 37 -7.95 -0.35 23.06
C ALA A 37 -8.84 0.64 22.28
N GLU A 38 -8.29 1.39 21.34
CA GLU A 38 -9.03 2.32 20.49
C GLU A 38 -10.18 1.64 19.74
N ARG A 39 -9.97 0.39 19.31
CA ARG A 39 -10.97 -0.43 18.63
C ARG A 39 -11.97 -1.09 19.57
N ALA A 40 -11.68 -1.21 20.85
CA ALA A 40 -12.58 -1.78 21.87
C ALA A 40 -13.72 -0.80 22.25
N GLY A 41 -13.55 0.52 22.06
CA GLY A 41 -14.53 1.55 22.36
C GLY A 41 -15.77 1.58 21.46
N GLY A 42 -15.80 0.87 20.34
CA GLY A 42 -16.92 0.81 19.39
C GLY A 42 -17.83 -0.39 19.60
N ARG A 43 -19.00 -0.20 20.24
CA ARG A 43 -19.93 -1.26 20.67
C ARG A 43 -20.68 -2.05 19.58
N THR A 44 -20.61 -1.70 18.31
CA THR A 44 -21.45 -2.26 17.25
C THR A 44 -20.65 -2.84 16.10
N ARG A 45 -20.30 -4.11 16.16
CA ARG A 45 -19.84 -5.03 15.07
C ARG A 45 -18.77 -6.03 15.56
N ARG A 46 -19.07 -6.75 16.64
CA ARG A 46 -18.08 -7.54 17.40
C ARG A 46 -17.31 -8.62 16.58
N ARG A 47 -17.93 -9.36 15.67
CA ARG A 47 -17.29 -10.54 15.03
C ARG A 47 -16.40 -10.18 13.82
N ARG A 48 -16.85 -9.28 12.93
CA ARG A 48 -16.03 -8.81 11.79
C ARG A 48 -14.80 -8.00 12.23
N SER A 49 -14.88 -7.37 13.40
CA SER A 49 -13.79 -6.58 13.98
C SER A 49 -12.56 -7.42 14.35
N TYR A 50 -12.73 -8.66 14.86
CA TYR A 50 -11.58 -9.49 15.26
C TYR A 50 -10.75 -9.98 14.07
N LEU A 51 -11.39 -10.42 12.98
CA LEU A 51 -10.69 -10.88 11.78
C LEU A 51 -9.91 -9.73 11.11
N LYS A 52 -10.50 -8.53 11.04
CA LYS A 52 -9.80 -7.34 10.53
C LYS A 52 -8.61 -6.94 11.42
N LYS A 53 -8.75 -7.06 12.74
CA LYS A 53 -7.65 -6.78 13.68
C LYS A 53 -6.50 -7.78 13.53
N LEU A 54 -6.84 -9.06 13.41
CA LEU A 54 -5.85 -10.11 13.17
C LEU A 54 -5.16 -9.89 11.81
N HIS A 55 -5.92 -9.59 10.75
CA HIS A 55 -5.38 -9.27 9.45
C HIS A 55 -4.46 -8.05 9.52
N GLY A 56 -4.87 -6.98 10.23
CA GLY A 56 -4.05 -5.79 10.44
C GLY A 56 -2.75 -6.07 11.18
N TYR A 57 -2.81 -6.92 12.21
CA TYR A 57 -1.61 -7.37 12.92
C TYR A 57 -0.68 -8.17 12.00
N VAL A 58 -1.21 -9.17 11.30
CA VAL A 58 -0.42 -10.00 10.36
C VAL A 58 0.22 -9.14 9.27
N TYR A 59 -0.56 -8.26 8.65
CA TYR A 59 -0.05 -7.37 7.62
C TYR A 59 1.04 -6.42 8.13
N GLY A 60 0.83 -5.77 9.28
CA GLY A 60 1.79 -4.83 9.83
C GLY A 60 3.03 -5.51 10.43
N ARG A 61 2.87 -6.72 10.99
CA ARG A 61 3.97 -7.47 11.62
C ARG A 61 4.88 -8.16 10.62
N TRP A 62 4.33 -8.64 9.50
CA TRP A 62 5.08 -9.34 8.44
C TRP A 62 4.85 -8.75 7.05
N PRO A 63 5.04 -7.43 6.83
CA PRO A 63 4.72 -6.80 5.56
C PRO A 63 5.53 -7.37 4.38
N TYR A 64 6.78 -7.74 4.62
CA TYR A 64 7.68 -8.28 3.60
C TYR A 64 7.23 -9.67 3.11
N GLN A 65 6.97 -10.59 4.05
CA GLN A 65 6.47 -11.92 3.74
C GLN A 65 5.07 -11.87 3.13
N TYR A 66 4.21 -11.04 3.71
CA TYR A 66 2.84 -10.84 3.22
C TYR A 66 2.83 -10.36 1.76
N VAL A 67 3.60 -9.33 1.44
CA VAL A 67 3.68 -8.78 0.09
C VAL A 67 4.36 -9.77 -0.86
N SER A 68 5.43 -10.43 -0.43
CA SER A 68 6.12 -11.43 -1.24
C SER A 68 5.20 -12.59 -1.64
N ILE A 69 4.45 -13.16 -0.69
CA ILE A 69 3.47 -14.23 -0.98
C ILE A 69 2.37 -13.71 -1.93
N LEU A 70 1.88 -12.51 -1.67
CA LEU A 70 0.85 -11.90 -2.50
C LEU A 70 1.31 -11.75 -3.96
N VAL A 71 2.45 -11.08 -4.15
CA VAL A 71 2.91 -10.68 -5.49
C VAL A 71 3.44 -11.89 -6.27
N ASN A 72 4.24 -12.76 -5.63
CA ASN A 72 4.92 -13.84 -6.33
C ASN A 72 4.08 -15.13 -6.43
N PHE A 73 3.07 -15.28 -5.59
CA PHE A 73 2.29 -16.53 -5.56
C PHE A 73 0.79 -16.34 -5.80
N LEU A 74 0.13 -15.38 -5.12
CA LEU A 74 -1.33 -15.26 -5.19
C LEU A 74 -1.79 -14.50 -6.44
N LEU A 75 -1.21 -13.34 -6.74
CA LEU A 75 -1.60 -12.52 -7.89
C LEU A 75 -1.50 -13.25 -9.23
N PRO A 76 -0.42 -13.98 -9.55
CA PRO A 76 -0.34 -14.71 -10.82
C PRO A 76 -1.40 -15.80 -10.99
N ARG A 77 -2.00 -16.26 -9.89
CA ARG A 77 -3.04 -17.31 -9.87
C ARG A 77 -4.46 -16.78 -9.75
N MET A 78 -4.60 -15.47 -9.59
CA MET A 78 -5.90 -14.82 -9.43
C MET A 78 -6.58 -14.63 -10.79
N THR A 79 -7.39 -15.60 -11.21
CA THR A 79 -8.09 -15.58 -12.51
C THR A 79 -9.54 -15.15 -12.41
N ASP A 80 -10.21 -15.37 -11.26
CA ASP A 80 -11.62 -15.03 -11.08
C ASP A 80 -11.82 -13.50 -10.96
N PRO A 81 -12.61 -12.86 -11.86
CA PRO A 81 -12.89 -11.42 -11.80
C PRO A 81 -13.52 -10.98 -10.47
N ARG A 82 -14.43 -11.78 -9.89
CA ARG A 82 -15.08 -11.46 -8.60
C ARG A 82 -14.07 -11.42 -7.46
N LEU A 83 -13.05 -12.27 -7.51
CA LEU A 83 -11.97 -12.27 -6.53
C LEU A 83 -11.07 -11.06 -6.70
N LYS A 84 -10.81 -10.62 -7.94
CA LYS A 84 -10.04 -9.40 -8.24
C LYS A 84 -10.75 -8.16 -7.69
N ASP A 85 -12.04 -8.00 -7.96
CA ASP A 85 -12.86 -6.90 -7.45
C ASP A 85 -12.93 -6.93 -5.92
N TRP A 86 -13.16 -8.10 -5.34
CA TRP A 86 -13.18 -8.28 -3.89
C TRP A 86 -11.85 -7.88 -3.22
N TRP A 87 -10.73 -8.13 -3.90
CA TRP A 87 -9.41 -7.74 -3.43
C TRP A 87 -9.21 -6.23 -3.55
N ALA A 88 -9.54 -5.64 -4.71
CA ALA A 88 -9.43 -4.22 -4.97
C ALA A 88 -10.25 -3.38 -3.97
N ASP A 89 -11.46 -3.82 -3.61
CA ASP A 89 -12.29 -3.18 -2.59
C ASP A 89 -11.61 -3.08 -1.21
N ARG A 90 -10.67 -3.98 -0.92
CA ARG A 90 -10.02 -4.10 0.40
C ARG A 90 -8.62 -3.52 0.45
N TYR A 91 -7.99 -3.43 -0.67
CA TYR A 91 -6.66 -2.86 -0.81
C TYR A 91 -6.55 -2.13 -2.15
N HIS A 92 -6.56 -0.85 -2.10
CA HIS A 92 -6.51 -0.02 -3.30
C HIS A 92 -5.68 1.24 -3.07
N GLY A 93 -5.19 1.78 -4.16
CA GLY A 93 -4.44 3.01 -4.23
C GLY A 93 -5.13 4.05 -5.10
N LYS A 94 -4.81 5.31 -4.86
CA LYS A 94 -5.16 6.42 -5.75
C LYS A 94 -3.88 7.12 -6.16
N VAL A 95 -3.67 7.24 -7.46
CA VAL A 95 -2.54 8.02 -7.98
C VAL A 95 -2.67 9.48 -7.55
N LEU A 96 -1.59 10.03 -7.07
CA LEU A 96 -1.48 11.43 -6.64
C LEU A 96 -0.47 12.15 -7.53
N PRO A 97 -0.82 13.29 -8.15
CA PRO A 97 0.18 14.25 -8.59
C PRO A 97 1.09 14.65 -7.43
N THR A 98 2.36 14.91 -7.71
CA THR A 98 3.36 15.26 -6.69
C THR A 98 2.88 16.41 -5.80
N GLU A 99 2.24 17.43 -6.37
CA GLU A 99 1.71 18.56 -5.62
C GLU A 99 0.65 18.15 -4.59
N LEU A 100 -0.23 17.18 -4.93
CA LEU A 100 -1.21 16.68 -3.96
C LEU A 100 -0.56 15.83 -2.87
N ALA A 101 0.47 15.04 -3.20
CA ALA A 101 1.24 14.30 -2.21
C ALA A 101 1.95 15.25 -1.24
N ARG A 102 2.54 16.34 -1.76
CA ARG A 102 3.15 17.41 -0.95
C ARG A 102 2.13 18.05 0.00
N ARG A 103 0.94 18.40 -0.50
CA ARG A 103 -0.15 19.00 0.33
C ARG A 103 -0.58 18.09 1.47
N ILE A 104 -0.57 16.77 1.30
CA ILE A 104 -0.87 15.83 2.39
C ILE A 104 0.19 15.94 3.49
N ILE A 105 1.48 16.00 3.11
CA ILE A 105 2.61 16.09 4.05
C ILE A 105 2.63 17.44 4.79
N THR A 106 2.26 18.53 4.11
CA THR A 106 2.31 19.90 4.64
C THR A 106 0.99 20.38 5.26
N LEU A 107 0.04 19.49 5.46
CA LEU A 107 -1.28 19.86 5.96
C LEU A 107 -1.19 20.43 7.38
N GLU A 108 -1.65 21.69 7.58
CA GLU A 108 -1.61 22.38 8.87
C GLU A 108 -2.87 22.15 9.72
N HIS A 109 -3.98 21.77 9.08
CA HIS A 109 -5.28 21.65 9.74
C HIS A 109 -5.82 20.22 9.63
N GLU A 110 -6.65 19.82 10.62
CA GLU A 110 -7.36 18.55 10.57
C GLU A 110 -8.36 18.55 9.41
N ILE A 111 -8.23 17.56 8.52
CA ILE A 111 -9.25 17.26 7.51
C ILE A 111 -9.95 15.97 7.93
N LYS A 112 -11.26 16.07 8.16
CA LYS A 112 -12.13 14.93 8.38
C LYS A 112 -13.15 14.88 7.25
N ARG A 113 -13.03 13.89 6.35
CA ARG A 113 -13.98 13.68 5.27
C ARG A 113 -14.66 12.32 5.43
N THR A 114 -15.96 12.35 5.39
CA THR A 114 -16.84 11.18 5.48
C THR A 114 -17.54 10.87 4.16
N ASP A 115 -17.37 11.72 3.14
CA ASP A 115 -18.04 11.69 1.84
C ASP A 115 -17.12 11.19 0.69
N LEU A 116 -16.07 10.45 1.01
CA LEU A 116 -15.06 10.00 0.04
C LEU A 116 -15.56 9.00 -1.00
N GLU A 117 -16.70 8.38 -0.78
CA GLU A 117 -17.34 7.48 -1.76
C GLU A 117 -17.61 8.17 -3.10
N ARG A 118 -17.68 9.50 -3.12
CA ARG A 118 -17.83 10.31 -4.35
C ARG A 118 -16.51 10.61 -5.05
N ILE A 119 -15.40 10.54 -4.33
CA ILE A 119 -14.07 10.94 -4.81
C ILE A 119 -13.23 9.70 -5.16
N ILE A 120 -13.43 8.60 -4.43
CA ILE A 120 -12.74 7.34 -4.61
C ILE A 120 -13.81 6.28 -4.93
N PRO A 121 -13.73 5.59 -6.07
CA PRO A 121 -14.78 4.68 -6.54
C PRO A 121 -14.87 3.36 -5.75
N TYR A 122 -14.24 3.29 -4.57
CA TYR A 122 -14.21 2.08 -3.75
C TYR A 122 -15.11 2.22 -2.52
N PRO A 123 -16.10 1.32 -2.34
CA PRO A 123 -17.12 1.44 -1.27
C PRO A 123 -16.58 1.42 0.15
N LEU A 124 -15.34 0.96 0.35
CA LEU A 124 -14.72 0.79 1.66
C LEU A 124 -13.78 1.94 2.07
N ALA A 125 -13.49 2.89 1.20
CA ALA A 125 -12.65 4.04 1.52
C ALA A 125 -13.46 5.10 2.27
N ARG A 126 -13.66 4.91 3.57
CA ARG A 126 -14.65 5.69 4.32
C ARG A 126 -14.14 6.93 5.04
N ASP A 127 -12.90 6.95 5.51
CA ASP A 127 -12.46 8.07 6.35
C ASP A 127 -11.02 8.46 6.05
N ILE A 128 -10.80 9.69 5.58
CA ILE A 128 -9.51 10.36 5.71
C ILE A 128 -9.58 11.23 6.95
N VAL A 129 -8.85 10.82 7.99
CA VAL A 129 -8.61 11.68 9.15
C VAL A 129 -7.12 12.00 9.13
N LEU A 130 -6.79 13.20 8.70
CA LEU A 130 -5.45 13.76 8.79
C LEU A 130 -5.45 14.85 9.84
N LYS A 131 -4.67 14.63 10.88
CA LYS A 131 -4.32 15.68 11.84
C LYS A 131 -3.05 16.33 11.32
N GLY A 132 -3.09 17.62 11.11
CA GLY A 132 -1.96 18.32 10.54
C GLY A 132 -0.98 18.88 11.58
N PRO A 133 0.30 18.98 11.24
CA PRO A 133 0.95 18.23 10.16
C PRO A 133 1.07 16.74 10.53
N PRO A 134 0.81 15.84 9.60
CA PRO A 134 0.87 14.42 9.90
C PRO A 134 2.32 13.98 10.14
N GLY A 135 2.52 13.11 11.13
CA GLY A 135 3.80 12.42 11.27
C GLY A 135 4.08 11.56 10.03
N VAL A 136 5.33 11.46 9.64
CA VAL A 136 5.78 10.58 8.56
C VAL A 136 6.76 9.57 9.10
N THR A 137 6.48 8.30 8.89
CA THR A 137 7.39 7.20 9.18
C THR A 137 7.78 6.53 7.89
N LEU A 138 9.07 6.53 7.58
CA LEU A 138 9.62 5.79 6.45
C LEU A 138 9.73 4.32 6.80
N LEU A 139 9.38 3.49 5.84
CA LEU A 139 9.55 2.04 5.88
C LEU A 139 10.25 1.61 4.59
N GLU A 140 11.22 0.71 4.70
CA GLU A 140 11.75 0.05 3.51
C GLU A 140 10.62 -0.65 2.75
N CYS A 141 10.52 -0.38 1.45
CA CYS A 141 9.40 -0.78 0.61
C CYS A 141 9.25 -2.31 0.52
N PRO A 142 8.17 -2.91 1.04
CA PRO A 142 7.98 -4.35 0.98
C PRO A 142 7.89 -4.90 -0.44
N CYS A 143 7.38 -4.11 -1.40
CA CYS A 143 7.31 -4.52 -2.80
C CYS A 143 8.70 -4.62 -3.44
N ARG A 144 9.63 -3.68 -3.13
CA ARG A 144 11.02 -3.75 -3.59
C ARG A 144 11.72 -4.95 -2.97
N HIS A 145 11.54 -5.22 -1.69
CA HIS A 145 12.09 -6.40 -1.02
C HIS A 145 11.52 -7.75 -1.50
N ALA A 146 10.38 -7.75 -2.19
CA ALA A 146 9.81 -8.96 -2.78
C ALA A 146 10.45 -9.33 -4.12
N ARG A 147 11.40 -8.55 -4.63
CA ARG A 147 12.10 -8.76 -5.91
C ARG A 147 13.53 -9.24 -5.69
N GLU A 148 14.03 -10.04 -6.63
CA GLU A 148 15.43 -10.49 -6.62
C GLU A 148 16.40 -9.33 -6.85
N ASN A 149 16.06 -8.43 -7.78
CA ASN A 149 16.85 -7.24 -8.13
C ASN A 149 16.00 -5.98 -7.94
N PRO A 150 15.82 -5.49 -6.70
CA PRO A 150 15.01 -4.32 -6.44
C PRO A 150 15.69 -3.04 -6.95
N CYS A 151 14.90 -2.08 -7.44
CA CYS A 151 15.41 -0.73 -7.67
C CYS A 151 15.62 0.00 -6.33
N GLY A 152 16.56 0.93 -6.30
CA GLY A 152 16.82 1.80 -5.15
C GLY A 152 16.16 3.18 -5.31
N PRO A 153 16.11 3.93 -4.21
CA PRO A 153 16.30 3.52 -2.82
C PRO A 153 15.15 2.69 -2.28
N THR A 154 15.35 1.95 -1.17
CA THR A 154 14.28 1.10 -0.59
C THR A 154 13.44 1.83 0.47
N ASP A 155 13.99 2.83 1.17
CA ASP A 155 13.36 3.56 2.27
C ASP A 155 12.44 4.70 1.79
N VAL A 156 11.49 4.37 0.94
CA VAL A 156 10.62 5.33 0.24
C VAL A 156 9.12 5.11 0.49
N CYS A 157 8.74 4.12 1.29
CA CYS A 157 7.35 3.91 1.68
C CYS A 157 7.04 4.80 2.89
N MET A 158 6.11 5.73 2.76
CA MET A 158 5.74 6.70 3.79
C MET A 158 4.46 6.28 4.48
N ILE A 159 4.55 5.87 5.75
CA ILE A 159 3.38 5.71 6.60
C ILE A 159 3.01 7.10 7.12
N VAL A 160 1.78 7.53 6.85
CA VAL A 160 1.29 8.88 7.16
C VAL A 160 0.37 8.83 8.38
N GLY A 161 0.67 9.64 9.39
CA GLY A 161 -0.02 9.68 10.67
C GLY A 161 0.72 8.92 11.76
N ASP A 162 0.02 8.08 12.53
CA ASP A 162 0.66 7.30 13.61
C ASP A 162 1.45 6.11 13.05
N GLY A 163 2.77 6.26 13.03
CA GLY A 163 3.73 5.24 12.61
C GLY A 163 4.28 4.36 13.75
N SER A 164 3.78 4.51 14.99
CA SER A 164 4.32 3.83 16.17
C SER A 164 4.39 2.31 16.02
N PHE A 165 3.37 1.70 15.44
CA PHE A 165 3.37 0.27 15.16
C PHE A 165 4.54 -0.13 14.25
N THR A 166 4.77 0.63 13.19
CA THR A 166 5.86 0.37 12.24
C THR A 166 7.22 0.51 12.91
N LEU A 167 7.43 1.58 13.67
CA LEU A 167 8.69 1.83 14.39
C LEU A 167 8.99 0.76 15.44
N GLU A 168 8.00 0.32 16.20
CA GLU A 168 8.17 -0.69 17.24
C GLU A 168 8.41 -2.10 16.67
N HIS A 169 7.73 -2.45 15.58
CA HIS A 169 7.84 -3.80 14.99
C HIS A 169 8.96 -3.94 13.95
N HIS A 170 9.42 -2.83 13.37
CA HIS A 170 10.46 -2.81 12.33
C HIS A 170 11.56 -1.77 12.61
N PRO A 171 12.16 -1.73 13.80
CA PRO A 171 13.09 -0.66 14.18
C PRO A 171 14.35 -0.60 13.31
N GLN A 172 14.71 -1.69 12.63
CA GLN A 172 15.88 -1.73 11.73
C GLN A 172 15.56 -1.31 10.29
N ARG A 173 14.28 -1.23 9.93
CA ARG A 173 13.81 -0.97 8.56
C ARG A 173 12.83 0.19 8.48
N SER A 174 12.67 0.90 9.58
CA SER A 174 11.82 2.08 9.65
C SER A 174 12.42 3.16 10.53
N ARG A 175 12.07 4.39 10.23
CA ARG A 175 12.48 5.58 10.98
C ARG A 175 11.49 6.71 10.79
N THR A 176 11.46 7.63 11.72
CA THR A 176 10.71 8.87 11.57
C THR A 176 11.42 9.77 10.55
N ALA A 177 10.67 10.44 9.71
CA ALA A 177 11.17 11.47 8.81
C ALA A 177 10.67 12.85 9.22
N THR A 178 11.46 13.89 8.97
CA THR A 178 10.98 15.27 9.04
C THR A 178 10.10 15.58 7.83
N GLN A 179 9.36 16.68 7.90
CA GLN A 179 8.54 17.14 6.79
C GLN A 179 9.40 17.45 5.56
N GLU A 180 10.53 18.15 5.78
CA GLU A 180 11.48 18.51 4.72
C GLU A 180 12.05 17.28 4.04
N GLU A 181 12.41 16.26 4.81
CA GLU A 181 12.93 15.00 4.29
C GLU A 181 11.86 14.25 3.48
N ALA A 182 10.64 14.18 3.97
CA ALA A 182 9.54 13.57 3.24
C ALA A 182 9.27 14.27 1.90
N LEU A 183 9.32 15.60 1.88
CA LEU A 183 9.16 16.39 0.65
C LEU A 183 10.34 16.17 -0.33
N ALA A 184 11.55 16.07 0.17
CA ALA A 184 12.73 15.78 -0.66
C ALA A 184 12.66 14.39 -1.29
N ILE A 185 12.17 13.39 -0.55
CA ILE A 185 11.94 12.04 -1.08
C ILE A 185 10.86 12.04 -2.17
N LEU A 186 9.73 12.75 -1.98
CA LEU A 186 8.70 12.85 -3.02
C LEU A 186 9.28 13.43 -4.31
N GLU A 187 10.08 14.49 -4.20
CA GLU A 187 10.68 15.11 -5.38
C GLU A 187 11.69 14.18 -6.07
N ALA A 188 12.57 13.56 -5.31
CA ALA A 188 13.56 12.62 -5.84
C ALA A 188 12.91 11.39 -6.51
N GLU A 189 11.79 10.90 -5.96
CA GLU A 189 11.06 9.79 -6.56
C GLU A 189 10.29 10.22 -7.82
N ARG A 190 9.78 11.47 -7.86
CA ARG A 190 9.22 12.07 -9.08
C ARG A 190 10.24 12.13 -10.20
N GLU A 191 11.46 12.61 -9.89
CA GLU A 191 12.55 12.70 -10.86
C GLU A 191 12.99 11.34 -11.40
N ARG A 192 12.81 10.27 -10.61
CA ARG A 192 13.03 8.88 -11.06
C ARG A 192 11.88 8.31 -11.90
N GLY A 193 10.82 9.09 -12.17
CA GLY A 193 9.64 8.63 -12.87
C GLY A 193 8.73 7.72 -12.05
N HIS A 194 8.85 7.74 -10.71
CA HIS A 194 7.99 6.95 -9.84
C HIS A 194 6.67 7.66 -9.56
N VAL A 195 5.61 6.88 -9.39
CA VAL A 195 4.25 7.38 -9.22
C VAL A 195 3.91 7.42 -7.73
N HIS A 196 3.50 8.59 -7.24
CA HIS A 196 2.97 8.70 -5.89
C HIS A 196 1.57 8.11 -5.83
N THR A 197 1.33 7.25 -4.85
CA THR A 197 0.04 6.58 -4.69
C THR A 197 -0.39 6.59 -3.22
N ALA A 198 -1.55 7.18 -2.94
CA ALA A 198 -2.19 7.08 -1.62
C ALA A 198 -2.84 5.71 -1.48
N TYR A 199 -2.46 4.94 -0.46
CA TYR A 199 -3.00 3.61 -0.23
C TYR A 199 -3.99 3.56 0.94
N PHE A 200 -5.03 2.75 0.71
CA PHE A 200 -6.09 2.41 1.66
C PHE A 200 -6.13 0.90 1.85
N LYS A 201 -6.33 0.44 3.08
CA LYS A 201 -6.42 -0.99 3.37
C LYS A 201 -7.40 -1.26 4.51
N ASP A 202 -8.21 -2.29 4.34
CA ASP A 202 -9.13 -2.76 5.38
C ASP A 202 -8.40 -3.21 6.66
N ALA A 203 -7.23 -3.81 6.50
CA ALA A 203 -6.35 -4.18 7.59
C ALA A 203 -5.82 -2.97 8.39
N CYS A 204 -5.78 -1.78 7.75
CA CYS A 204 -5.38 -0.51 8.37
C CYS A 204 -6.59 0.33 8.82
N GLY A 205 -7.75 -0.31 9.04
CA GLY A 205 -8.97 0.32 9.53
C GLY A 205 -9.80 1.00 8.46
N ASP A 206 -9.74 0.53 7.21
CA ASP A 206 -10.41 1.12 6.04
C ASP A 206 -10.04 2.60 5.83
N ARG A 207 -8.78 2.97 6.12
CA ARG A 207 -8.29 4.35 6.07
C ARG A 207 -7.11 4.49 5.13
N PHE A 208 -6.88 5.72 4.67
CA PHE A 208 -5.60 6.15 4.14
C PHE A 208 -4.52 5.95 5.21
N TYR A 209 -3.41 5.32 4.85
CA TYR A 209 -2.33 5.05 5.80
C TYR A 209 -0.93 5.27 5.23
N ALA A 210 -0.78 5.30 3.91
CA ALA A 210 0.53 5.42 3.31
C ALA A 210 0.52 6.19 1.98
N ILE A 211 1.60 6.91 1.73
CA ILE A 211 2.00 7.37 0.40
C ILE A 211 3.14 6.46 -0.06
N CYS A 212 2.90 5.72 -1.13
CA CYS A 212 3.91 4.91 -1.78
C CYS A 212 4.52 5.64 -2.97
N ASN A 213 5.80 5.39 -3.23
CA ASN A 213 6.52 5.85 -4.41
C ASN A 213 6.72 4.65 -5.34
N CYS A 214 5.73 4.44 -6.21
CA CYS A 214 5.55 3.23 -6.99
C CYS A 214 6.38 3.26 -8.26
N CYS A 215 7.30 2.30 -8.42
CA CYS A 215 8.09 2.10 -9.63
C CYS A 215 7.46 1.03 -10.54
N LYS A 216 7.61 1.16 -11.85
CA LYS A 216 7.14 0.17 -12.84
C LYS A 216 7.70 -1.24 -12.57
N CYS A 217 8.97 -1.34 -12.16
CA CYS A 217 9.70 -2.60 -12.04
C CYS A 217 9.35 -3.43 -10.79
N CYS A 218 8.98 -2.82 -9.66
CA CYS A 218 8.87 -3.53 -8.39
C CYS A 218 7.49 -3.43 -7.73
N CYS A 219 6.70 -2.37 -8.03
CA CYS A 219 5.45 -2.14 -7.31
C CYS A 219 4.42 -3.25 -7.56
N GLY A 220 4.05 -3.97 -6.48
CA GLY A 220 3.04 -5.03 -6.56
C GLY A 220 1.64 -4.52 -6.89
N GLY A 221 1.29 -3.27 -6.54
CA GLY A 221 0.02 -2.66 -6.90
C GLY A 221 -0.09 -2.33 -8.39
N LEU A 222 0.97 -1.76 -8.98
CA LEU A 222 1.02 -1.52 -10.42
C LEU A 222 1.04 -2.83 -11.21
N GLU A 223 1.82 -3.82 -10.76
CA GLU A 223 1.85 -5.15 -11.39
C GLU A 223 0.48 -5.84 -11.33
N ALA A 224 -0.20 -5.76 -10.18
CA ALA A 224 -1.53 -6.33 -10.04
C ALA A 224 -2.52 -5.75 -11.05
N MET A 225 -2.44 -4.44 -11.32
CA MET A 225 -3.28 -3.77 -12.29
C MET A 225 -2.86 -4.09 -13.72
N VAL A 226 -1.60 -3.82 -14.08
CA VAL A 226 -1.12 -3.88 -15.48
C VAL A 226 -1.03 -5.33 -15.99
N LYS A 227 -0.48 -6.26 -15.16
CA LYS A 227 -0.26 -7.64 -15.61
C LYS A 227 -1.40 -8.59 -15.27
N HIS A 228 -2.10 -8.35 -14.17
CA HIS A 228 -3.09 -9.31 -13.66
C HIS A 228 -4.53 -8.80 -13.73
N GLY A 229 -4.75 -7.56 -14.21
CA GLY A 229 -6.08 -6.97 -14.37
C GLY A 229 -6.86 -6.87 -13.05
N VAL A 230 -6.17 -6.64 -11.93
CA VAL A 230 -6.79 -6.36 -10.64
C VAL A 230 -6.94 -4.85 -10.52
N PRO A 231 -8.15 -4.28 -10.43
CA PRO A 231 -8.37 -2.83 -10.46
C PRO A 231 -7.98 -2.16 -9.12
N MET A 232 -6.70 -2.28 -8.74
CA MET A 232 -6.20 -1.82 -7.45
C MET A 232 -5.86 -0.34 -7.39
N VAL A 233 -5.65 0.32 -8.54
CA VAL A 233 -5.17 1.70 -8.57
C VAL A 233 -6.17 2.58 -9.31
N ALA A 234 -6.75 3.54 -8.59
CA ALA A 234 -7.63 4.54 -9.17
C ALA A 234 -6.81 5.69 -9.80
N SER A 235 -7.32 6.22 -10.89
CA SER A 235 -6.75 7.38 -11.59
C SER A 235 -6.59 8.58 -10.66
N SER A 236 -5.61 9.42 -10.98
CA SER A 236 -5.42 10.74 -10.35
C SER A 236 -6.59 11.70 -10.60
N GLY A 237 -7.38 11.46 -11.64
CA GLY A 237 -8.36 12.40 -12.18
C GLY A 237 -7.76 13.39 -13.18
N TYR A 238 -6.47 13.31 -13.46
CA TYR A 238 -5.79 14.05 -14.50
C TYR A 238 -5.60 13.15 -15.72
N VAL A 239 -5.59 13.77 -16.87
CA VAL A 239 -5.41 13.14 -18.17
C VAL A 239 -4.10 13.66 -18.74
N ALA A 240 -3.26 12.77 -19.24
CA ALA A 240 -2.06 13.15 -19.96
C ALA A 240 -2.46 13.61 -21.38
N GLU A 241 -1.99 14.78 -21.77
CA GLU A 241 -2.16 15.33 -23.11
C GLU A 241 -0.78 15.58 -23.73
N VAL A 242 -0.64 15.24 -24.99
CA VAL A 242 0.59 15.46 -25.74
C VAL A 242 0.40 16.67 -26.64
N ASP A 243 1.30 17.65 -26.52
CA ASP A 243 1.38 18.75 -27.49
C ASP A 243 2.00 18.21 -28.80
N GLU A 244 1.15 17.91 -29.77
CA GLU A 244 1.57 17.36 -31.06
C GLU A 244 2.52 18.31 -31.81
N SER A 245 2.41 19.62 -31.59
CA SER A 245 3.28 20.61 -32.24
C SER A 245 4.71 20.62 -31.69
N ALA A 246 4.88 20.22 -30.45
CA ALA A 246 6.16 20.11 -29.77
C ALA A 246 6.73 18.67 -29.78
N CYS A 247 5.94 17.69 -30.17
CA CYS A 247 6.32 16.29 -30.17
C CYS A 247 7.33 15.95 -31.28
N ILE A 248 8.49 15.43 -30.90
CA ILE A 248 9.54 14.96 -31.83
C ILE A 248 9.54 13.43 -32.00
N ALA A 249 8.55 12.74 -31.48
CA ALA A 249 8.40 11.28 -31.54
C ALA A 249 9.59 10.49 -30.96
N CYS A 250 10.27 10.98 -29.91
CA CYS A 250 11.42 10.32 -29.29
C CYS A 250 11.08 9.05 -28.48
N ALA A 251 9.80 8.77 -28.25
CA ALA A 251 9.29 7.64 -27.46
C ALA A 251 9.67 7.63 -25.96
N ASP A 252 10.27 8.68 -25.41
CA ASP A 252 10.62 8.76 -23.99
C ASP A 252 9.40 8.66 -23.08
N CYS A 253 8.25 9.21 -23.50
CA CYS A 253 6.99 9.13 -22.79
C CYS A 253 6.43 7.69 -22.73
N GLU A 254 6.61 6.88 -23.78
CA GLU A 254 6.25 5.47 -23.80
C GLU A 254 7.13 4.67 -22.83
N ALA A 255 8.44 4.89 -22.87
CA ALA A 255 9.38 4.23 -21.96
C ALA A 255 9.16 4.62 -20.49
N ALA A 256 8.80 5.88 -20.23
CA ALA A 256 8.59 6.40 -18.88
C ALA A 256 7.24 5.99 -18.28
N CYS A 257 6.23 5.66 -19.09
CA CYS A 257 4.88 5.38 -18.59
C CYS A 257 4.81 4.05 -17.79
N PRO A 258 4.53 4.09 -16.48
CA PRO A 258 4.43 2.87 -15.68
C PRO A 258 3.17 2.05 -15.96
N PHE A 259 2.20 2.64 -16.66
CA PHE A 259 0.91 2.03 -17.00
C PHE A 259 0.86 1.48 -18.44
N GLU A 260 1.92 1.68 -19.22
CA GLU A 260 1.97 1.27 -20.65
C GLU A 260 0.82 1.88 -21.49
N ALA A 261 0.37 3.07 -21.09
CA ALA A 261 -0.78 3.74 -21.67
C ALA A 261 -0.43 4.71 -22.82
N ILE A 262 0.83 4.79 -23.20
CA ILE A 262 1.29 5.68 -24.29
C ILE A 262 2.01 4.83 -25.33
N THR A 263 1.60 4.99 -26.59
CA THR A 263 2.29 4.40 -27.75
C THR A 263 2.66 5.49 -28.75
N VAL A 264 3.85 5.35 -29.36
CA VAL A 264 4.35 6.31 -30.34
C VAL A 264 4.43 5.64 -31.72
N ASN A 265 3.45 5.92 -32.58
CA ASN A 265 3.36 5.41 -33.94
C ASN A 265 3.39 6.59 -34.95
N GLY A 266 4.56 7.22 -35.13
CA GLY A 266 4.70 8.38 -36.01
C GLY A 266 4.07 9.69 -35.50
N GLY A 267 3.61 9.67 -34.25
CA GLY A 267 3.05 10.73 -33.42
C GLY A 267 2.64 10.11 -32.10
N SER A 268 2.70 10.84 -30.98
CA SER A 268 2.33 10.31 -29.68
C SER A 268 0.81 10.15 -29.58
N GLN A 269 0.35 8.93 -29.32
CA GLN A 269 -1.06 8.65 -29.03
C GLN A 269 -1.18 8.12 -27.60
N VAL A 270 -2.12 8.66 -26.83
CA VAL A 270 -2.43 8.18 -25.49
C VAL A 270 -3.55 7.15 -25.60
N SER A 271 -3.27 5.91 -25.18
CA SER A 271 -4.30 4.88 -25.06
C SER A 271 -5.10 5.07 -23.77
N TRP A 272 -6.42 5.03 -23.88
CA TRP A 272 -7.36 5.18 -22.76
C TRP A 272 -7.86 3.85 -22.22
N GLU A 273 -7.38 2.73 -22.75
CA GLU A 273 -7.89 1.39 -22.49
C GLU A 273 -7.19 0.64 -21.32
N THR A 274 -6.53 1.36 -20.42
CA THR A 274 -5.88 0.73 -19.24
C THR A 274 -6.63 0.95 -17.95
#